data_d1818258c60b851b0318b9891d54d5c5
#
_entry.id   d1818258c60b851b0318b9891d54d5c5
#
_cell.length_a   1.000
_cell.length_b   1.000
_cell.length_c   1.000
_cell.angle_alpha   90.00
_cell.angle_beta   90.00
_cell.angle_gamma   90.00
#
_symmetry.space_group_name_H-M   'P 1'
#
loop_
_entity.id
_entity.type
_entity.pdbx_description
1 polymer ?
#
loop_
_entity_poly.entity_id
_entity_poly.type
_entity_poly.pdbx_seq_one_letter_code
_entity_poly.pdbx_strand_id
1 'polypeptide(L)'
;MKKLLVVIDYQNDFVSGSLGFEQAKEIEDYLVELITKYHDHHDDVIFTYDTHYDDYLNTNEGKNLPIIHCLENSEGWKLYGKIDALASNDKKIKKNTFGSLELGNYLKDKNYDEITIVGVVSNICVISNAIIIKAALPNTKIIVDSKGIA
;
A
#
# COMPACT_ATOMS: atom_id res chain seq x y z
N MET A 1 11.71 -20.65 1.92
CA MET A 1 11.49 -19.35 2.58
C MET A 1 10.20 -18.75 2.05
N LYS A 2 9.27 -18.44 2.94
CA LYS A 2 7.99 -17.83 2.58
C LYS A 2 8.08 -16.32 2.63
N LYS A 3 7.91 -15.64 1.50
CA LYS A 3 8.04 -14.19 1.38
C LYS A 3 6.73 -13.51 1.02
N LEU A 4 6.60 -12.27 1.47
CA LEU A 4 5.47 -11.40 1.15
C LEU A 4 5.99 -10.03 0.72
N LEU A 5 5.40 -9.48 -0.33
CA LEU A 5 5.51 -8.08 -0.71
C LEU A 5 4.21 -7.37 -0.34
N VAL A 6 4.30 -6.27 0.39
CA VAL A 6 3.15 -5.40 0.68
C VAL A 6 3.34 -4.07 -0.04
N VAL A 7 2.44 -3.76 -0.94
CA VAL A 7 2.43 -2.51 -1.71
C VAL A 7 1.40 -1.58 -1.11
N ILE A 8 1.87 -0.50 -0.51
CA ILE A 8 1.04 0.44 0.24
C ILE A 8 0.53 1.56 -0.67
N ASP A 9 -0.79 1.64 -0.82
CA ASP A 9 -1.53 2.79 -1.37
C ASP A 9 -0.98 3.39 -2.68
N TYR A 10 -0.45 2.57 -3.58
CA TYR A 10 0.08 3.08 -4.84
C TYR A 10 -1.03 3.39 -5.85
N GLN A 11 -1.91 4.30 -5.44
CA GLN A 11 -3.14 4.68 -6.12
C GLN A 11 -2.96 5.97 -6.93
N ASN A 12 -3.81 6.17 -7.93
CA ASN A 12 -3.73 7.33 -8.82
C ASN A 12 -3.71 8.67 -8.06
N ASP A 13 -4.56 8.84 -7.04
CA ASP A 13 -4.63 10.11 -6.30
C ASP A 13 -3.34 10.43 -5.55
N PHE A 14 -2.56 9.43 -5.13
CA PHE A 14 -1.26 9.64 -4.48
C PHE A 14 -0.09 9.76 -5.45
N VAL A 15 -0.28 9.44 -6.72
CA VAL A 15 0.81 9.46 -7.70
C VAL A 15 0.63 10.61 -8.69
N SER A 16 -0.52 10.73 -9.32
CA SER A 16 -0.81 11.75 -10.35
C SER A 16 -2.05 12.58 -10.08
N GLY A 17 -2.86 12.22 -9.09
CA GLY A 17 -4.11 12.88 -8.75
C GLY A 17 -3.98 13.97 -7.70
N SER A 18 -5.05 14.13 -6.88
CA SER A 18 -5.19 15.27 -5.96
C SER A 18 -4.08 15.40 -4.91
N LEU A 19 -3.45 14.30 -4.51
CA LEU A 19 -2.31 14.27 -3.58
C LEU A 19 -1.03 13.75 -4.26
N GLY A 20 -0.97 13.80 -5.59
CA GLY A 20 0.16 13.32 -6.37
C GLY A 20 1.42 14.15 -6.21
N PHE A 21 2.57 13.51 -6.42
CA PHE A 21 3.88 14.15 -6.39
C PHE A 21 4.87 13.38 -7.27
N GLU A 22 5.89 14.07 -7.77
CA GLU A 22 6.77 13.54 -8.81
C GLU A 22 7.53 12.28 -8.37
N GLN A 23 8.04 12.25 -7.15
CA GLN A 23 8.79 11.12 -6.61
C GLN A 23 7.96 9.82 -6.60
N ALA A 24 6.63 9.91 -6.42
CA ALA A 24 5.76 8.75 -6.48
C ALA A 24 5.69 8.15 -7.90
N LYS A 25 5.76 8.98 -8.94
CA LYS A 25 5.81 8.50 -10.33
C LYS A 25 7.13 7.78 -10.66
N GLU A 26 8.21 8.27 -10.11
CA GLU A 26 9.56 7.77 -10.38
C GLU A 26 9.77 6.31 -9.94
N ILE A 27 8.99 5.82 -8.99
CA ILE A 27 9.13 4.44 -8.49
C ILE A 27 8.30 3.41 -9.27
N GLU A 28 7.47 3.80 -10.24
CA GLU A 28 6.59 2.86 -10.96
C GLU A 28 7.35 1.70 -11.57
N ASP A 29 8.38 1.97 -12.35
CA ASP A 29 9.11 0.91 -13.06
C ASP A 29 9.79 -0.06 -12.08
N TYR A 30 10.33 0.44 -10.99
CA TYR A 30 10.90 -0.39 -9.95
C TYR A 30 9.84 -1.28 -9.28
N LEU A 31 8.66 -0.74 -8.99
CA LEU A 31 7.55 -1.52 -8.43
C LEU A 31 7.07 -2.60 -9.39
N VAL A 32 6.96 -2.29 -10.69
CA VAL A 32 6.60 -3.28 -11.72
C VAL A 32 7.60 -4.44 -11.71
N GLU A 33 8.89 -4.13 -11.73
CA GLU A 33 9.95 -5.15 -11.70
C GLU A 33 9.88 -6.01 -10.42
N LEU A 34 9.73 -5.37 -9.28
CA LEU A 34 9.68 -6.05 -7.98
C LEU A 34 8.44 -6.95 -7.85
N ILE A 35 7.26 -6.47 -8.20
CA ILE A 35 6.01 -7.25 -8.18
C ILE A 35 6.14 -8.45 -9.12
N THR A 36 6.62 -8.24 -10.34
CA THR A 36 6.83 -9.32 -11.30
C THR A 36 7.78 -10.38 -10.76
N LYS A 37 8.86 -9.98 -10.10
CA LYS A 37 9.81 -10.90 -9.46
C LYS A 37 9.14 -11.76 -8.39
N TYR A 38 8.29 -11.16 -7.53
CA TYR A 38 7.56 -11.92 -6.51
C TYR A 38 6.59 -12.92 -7.16
N HIS A 39 5.84 -12.50 -8.19
CA HIS A 39 4.97 -13.41 -8.94
C HIS A 39 5.73 -14.57 -9.57
N ASP A 40 6.86 -14.32 -10.23
CA ASP A 40 7.67 -15.34 -10.90
C ASP A 40 8.24 -16.38 -9.90
N HIS A 41 8.48 -15.97 -8.66
CA HIS A 41 8.93 -16.86 -7.58
C HIS A 41 7.77 -17.51 -6.81
N HIS A 42 6.53 -17.26 -7.20
CA HIS A 42 5.31 -17.72 -6.50
C HIS A 42 5.26 -17.25 -5.04
N ASP A 43 5.84 -16.09 -4.76
CA ASP A 43 5.72 -15.40 -3.47
C ASP A 43 4.42 -14.59 -3.43
N ASP A 44 3.93 -14.31 -2.23
CA ASP A 44 2.68 -13.57 -2.07
C ASP A 44 2.86 -12.06 -2.26
N VAL A 45 1.83 -11.41 -2.79
CA VAL A 45 1.75 -9.96 -2.89
C VAL A 45 0.40 -9.48 -2.33
N ILE A 46 0.42 -8.42 -1.53
CA ILE A 46 -0.78 -7.76 -0.98
C ILE A 46 -0.72 -6.29 -1.34
N PHE A 47 -1.86 -5.74 -1.77
CA PHE A 47 -2.04 -4.31 -2.02
C PHE A 47 -2.97 -3.70 -0.99
N THR A 48 -2.59 -2.58 -0.41
CA THR A 48 -3.52 -1.77 0.39
C THR A 48 -4.09 -0.64 -0.46
N TYR A 49 -5.35 -0.31 -0.18
CA TYR A 49 -6.08 0.77 -0.81
C TYR A 49 -6.60 1.72 0.26
N ASP A 50 -6.03 2.91 0.32
CA ASP A 50 -6.67 3.98 1.08
C ASP A 50 -8.04 4.23 0.46
N THR A 51 -9.11 4.20 1.27
CA THR A 51 -10.48 4.18 0.76
C THR A 51 -11.34 5.12 1.58
N HIS A 52 -11.87 6.13 0.91
CA HIS A 52 -12.76 7.10 1.49
C HIS A 52 -14.12 7.10 0.78
N TYR A 53 -15.08 7.78 1.35
CA TYR A 53 -16.46 7.82 0.90
C TYR A 53 -16.95 9.28 0.79
N ASP A 54 -18.17 9.47 0.34
CA ASP A 54 -18.73 10.81 0.09
C ASP A 54 -18.75 11.71 1.33
N ASP A 55 -18.71 11.14 2.53
CA ASP A 55 -18.67 11.87 3.81
C ASP A 55 -17.25 12.24 4.25
N TYR A 56 -16.22 12.03 3.41
CA TYR A 56 -14.82 12.26 3.80
C TYR A 56 -14.57 13.59 4.50
N LEU A 57 -15.12 14.70 3.97
CA LEU A 57 -14.92 16.03 4.55
C LEU A 57 -15.51 16.17 5.96
N ASN A 58 -16.42 15.29 6.36
CA ASN A 58 -17.02 15.26 7.70
C ASN A 58 -16.25 14.36 8.68
N THR A 59 -15.28 13.59 8.18
CA THR A 59 -14.43 12.76 9.03
C THR A 59 -13.37 13.60 9.74
N ASN A 60 -12.77 13.04 10.78
CA ASN A 60 -11.67 13.71 11.48
C ASN A 60 -10.50 14.00 10.54
N GLU A 61 -10.14 13.05 9.68
CA GLU A 61 -9.09 13.24 8.69
C GLU A 61 -9.45 14.36 7.71
N GLY A 62 -10.66 14.34 7.15
CA GLY A 62 -11.11 15.31 6.18
C GLY A 62 -11.20 16.74 6.73
N LYS A 63 -11.44 16.91 8.03
CA LYS A 63 -11.41 18.22 8.70
C LYS A 63 -9.98 18.77 8.81
N ASN A 64 -8.98 17.90 8.92
CA ASN A 64 -7.57 18.29 9.04
C ASN A 64 -6.87 18.33 7.68
N LEU A 65 -7.30 17.51 6.72
CA LEU A 65 -6.81 17.47 5.35
C LEU A 65 -8.01 17.55 4.39
N PRO A 66 -8.54 18.72 4.08
CA PRO A 66 -9.76 18.88 3.30
C PRO A 66 -9.53 18.73 1.80
N ILE A 67 -8.83 17.67 1.40
CA ILE A 67 -8.55 17.31 0.01
C ILE A 67 -9.17 15.95 -0.25
N ILE A 68 -10.27 15.92 -1.01
CA ILE A 68 -10.93 14.67 -1.38
C ILE A 68 -9.99 13.82 -2.21
N HIS A 69 -9.83 12.55 -1.82
CA HIS A 69 -8.98 11.60 -2.50
C HIS A 69 -9.44 10.16 -2.24
N CYS A 70 -9.06 9.26 -3.13
CA CYS A 70 -9.29 7.82 -3.00
C CYS A 70 -10.74 7.47 -2.65
N LEU A 71 -11.71 8.15 -3.26
CA LEU A 71 -13.11 7.78 -3.12
C LEU A 71 -13.32 6.40 -3.74
N GLU A 72 -13.99 5.50 -3.01
CA GLU A 72 -14.17 4.11 -3.41
C GLU A 72 -14.71 4.00 -4.84
N ASN A 73 -14.06 3.15 -5.64
CA ASN A 73 -14.36 2.87 -7.05
C ASN A 73 -14.16 4.05 -8.02
N SER A 74 -13.64 5.19 -7.58
CA SER A 74 -13.25 6.29 -8.47
C SER A 74 -11.96 5.95 -9.24
N GLU A 75 -11.66 6.70 -10.30
CA GLU A 75 -10.38 6.56 -11.00
C GLU A 75 -9.19 6.87 -10.08
N GLY A 76 -9.32 7.85 -9.19
CA GLY A 76 -8.28 8.20 -8.22
C GLY A 76 -7.96 7.09 -7.22
N TRP A 77 -8.93 6.23 -6.93
CA TRP A 77 -8.81 5.10 -6.03
C TRP A 77 -8.06 3.90 -6.64
N LYS A 78 -8.10 3.73 -7.96
CA LYS A 78 -7.43 2.61 -8.64
C LYS A 78 -5.90 2.70 -8.50
N LEU A 79 -5.24 1.55 -8.60
CA LEU A 79 -3.78 1.51 -8.62
C LEU A 79 -3.21 2.24 -9.84
N TYR A 80 -2.06 2.85 -9.66
CA TYR A 80 -1.44 3.68 -10.69
C TYR A 80 -0.82 2.86 -11.83
N GLY A 81 -1.06 3.30 -13.05
CA GLY A 81 -0.34 2.86 -14.24
C GLY A 81 -0.41 1.34 -14.46
N LYS A 82 0.74 0.74 -14.71
CA LYS A 82 0.89 -0.69 -14.99
C LYS A 82 0.60 -1.58 -13.78
N ILE A 83 0.64 -1.02 -12.58
CA ILE A 83 0.44 -1.79 -11.34
C ILE A 83 -0.98 -2.34 -11.25
N ASP A 84 -1.97 -1.61 -11.74
CA ASP A 84 -3.37 -2.02 -11.65
C ASP A 84 -3.62 -3.39 -12.32
N ALA A 85 -3.09 -3.58 -13.52
CA ALA A 85 -3.22 -4.86 -14.23
C ALA A 85 -2.41 -5.98 -13.56
N LEU A 86 -1.21 -5.69 -13.03
CA LEU A 86 -0.38 -6.67 -12.34
C LEU A 86 -1.06 -7.22 -11.08
N ALA A 87 -1.84 -6.39 -10.39
CA ALA A 87 -2.48 -6.72 -9.11
C ALA A 87 -3.77 -7.53 -9.26
N SER A 88 -4.19 -7.91 -10.47
CA SER A 88 -5.53 -8.46 -10.73
C SER A 88 -5.88 -9.68 -9.88
N ASN A 89 -4.92 -10.57 -9.60
CA ASN A 89 -5.10 -11.81 -8.86
C ASN A 89 -4.60 -11.74 -7.40
N ASP A 90 -4.08 -10.60 -6.99
CA ASP A 90 -3.49 -10.45 -5.66
C ASP A 90 -4.54 -10.01 -4.62
N LYS A 91 -4.24 -10.27 -3.36
CA LYS A 91 -5.08 -9.83 -2.25
C LYS A 91 -5.06 -8.31 -2.12
N LYS A 92 -6.25 -7.74 -1.95
CA LYS A 92 -6.48 -6.32 -1.76
C LYS A 92 -7.11 -6.09 -0.39
N ILE A 93 -6.58 -5.13 0.35
CA ILE A 93 -7.09 -4.73 1.66
C ILE A 93 -7.40 -3.24 1.63
N LYS A 94 -8.66 -2.90 1.88
CA LYS A 94 -9.09 -1.50 2.02
C LYS A 94 -8.81 -1.00 3.42
N LYS A 95 -8.43 0.24 3.54
CA LYS A 95 -8.26 0.93 4.82
C LYS A 95 -8.80 2.35 4.72
N ASN A 96 -9.21 2.94 5.82
CA ASN A 96 -9.81 4.29 5.84
C ASN A 96 -8.96 5.31 6.62
N THR A 97 -7.75 4.94 6.96
CA THR A 97 -6.76 5.82 7.61
C THR A 97 -5.35 5.34 7.27
N PHE A 98 -4.33 5.92 7.86
CA PHE A 98 -2.93 5.69 7.51
C PHE A 98 -2.49 4.23 7.68
N GLY A 99 -2.71 3.65 8.86
CA GLY A 99 -2.43 2.25 9.13
C GLY A 99 -3.66 1.37 8.97
N SER A 100 -3.45 0.09 8.66
CA SER A 100 -4.51 -0.91 8.49
C SER A 100 -4.50 -1.95 9.60
N LEU A 101 -5.47 -1.89 10.50
CA LEU A 101 -5.68 -2.96 11.48
C LEU A 101 -6.06 -4.27 10.80
N GLU A 102 -6.82 -4.22 9.70
CA GLU A 102 -7.18 -5.41 8.93
C GLU A 102 -5.95 -6.12 8.40
N LEU A 103 -4.96 -5.38 7.86
CA LEU A 103 -3.69 -5.95 7.41
C LEU A 103 -2.96 -6.63 8.57
N GLY A 104 -2.85 -5.97 9.72
CA GLY A 104 -2.22 -6.55 10.91
C GLY A 104 -2.94 -7.81 11.38
N ASN A 105 -4.27 -7.78 11.48
CA ASN A 105 -5.07 -8.94 11.86
C ASN A 105 -4.97 -10.09 10.87
N TYR A 106 -4.91 -9.79 9.58
CA TYR A 106 -4.72 -10.81 8.55
C TYR A 106 -3.35 -11.49 8.67
N LEU A 107 -2.30 -10.71 8.95
CA LEU A 107 -0.92 -11.21 8.98
C LEU A 107 -0.54 -11.95 10.26
N LYS A 108 -1.15 -11.63 11.41
CA LYS A 108 -0.75 -12.16 12.73
C LYS A 108 -0.71 -13.69 12.82
N ASP A 109 -1.52 -14.37 12.01
CA ASP A 109 -1.61 -15.84 11.99
C ASP A 109 -0.89 -16.46 10.78
N LYS A 110 -0.07 -15.68 10.08
CA LYS A 110 0.70 -16.12 8.90
C LYS A 110 2.15 -16.40 9.27
N ASN A 111 2.77 -17.31 8.53
CA ASN A 111 4.15 -17.74 8.77
C ASN A 111 5.08 -17.23 7.67
N TYR A 112 5.21 -15.91 7.54
CA TYR A 112 6.19 -15.33 6.63
C TYR A 112 7.57 -15.23 7.28
N ASP A 113 8.59 -15.63 6.54
CA ASP A 113 9.99 -15.48 6.96
C ASP A 113 10.48 -14.05 6.73
N GLU A 114 10.00 -13.42 5.65
CA GLU A 114 10.41 -12.08 5.28
C GLU A 114 9.23 -11.33 4.64
N ILE A 115 9.04 -10.08 5.05
CA ILE A 115 8.04 -9.16 4.47
C ILE A 115 8.75 -7.92 3.99
N THR A 116 8.63 -7.61 2.71
CA THR A 116 9.13 -6.36 2.11
C THR A 116 7.96 -5.39 1.92
N ILE A 117 8.16 -4.14 2.29
CA ILE A 117 7.14 -3.09 2.22
C ILE A 117 7.62 -2.01 1.26
N VAL A 118 6.76 -1.66 0.31
CA VAL A 118 6.95 -0.60 -0.68
C VAL A 118 5.68 0.25 -0.80
N GLY A 119 5.71 1.30 -1.58
CA GLY A 119 4.55 2.15 -1.86
C GLY A 119 4.68 3.57 -1.34
N VAL A 120 3.56 4.22 -1.08
CA VAL A 120 3.48 5.63 -0.70
C VAL A 120 2.49 5.87 0.44
N VAL A 121 2.60 6.89 1.21
CA VAL A 121 3.68 7.88 1.34
C VAL A 121 4.63 7.40 2.43
N SER A 122 5.94 7.54 2.22
CA SER A 122 6.96 6.91 3.06
C SER A 122 6.85 7.24 4.55
N ASN A 123 6.59 8.49 4.88
CA ASN A 123 6.50 8.99 6.26
C ASN A 123 5.07 9.03 6.83
N ILE A 124 4.10 8.45 6.14
CA ILE A 124 2.69 8.40 6.57
C ILE A 124 2.19 6.96 6.52
N CYS A 125 1.60 6.54 5.38
CA CYS A 125 1.00 5.21 5.27
C CYS A 125 2.02 4.07 5.29
N VAL A 126 3.20 4.26 4.69
CA VAL A 126 4.26 3.23 4.68
C VAL A 126 4.73 2.95 6.10
N ILE A 127 5.19 3.97 6.83
CA ILE A 127 5.69 3.79 8.21
C ILE A 127 4.59 3.27 9.15
N SER A 128 3.36 3.77 9.01
CA SER A 128 2.23 3.33 9.85
C SER A 128 1.96 1.84 9.70
N ASN A 129 1.97 1.33 8.47
CA ASN A 129 1.77 -0.09 8.20
C ASN A 129 2.99 -0.94 8.56
N ALA A 130 4.20 -0.43 8.39
CA ALA A 130 5.43 -1.12 8.81
C ALA A 130 5.40 -1.42 10.32
N ILE A 131 4.98 -0.45 11.13
CA ILE A 131 4.84 -0.60 12.58
C ILE A 131 3.77 -1.64 12.93
N ILE A 132 2.61 -1.57 12.27
CA ILE A 132 1.51 -2.53 12.48
C ILE A 132 1.95 -3.95 12.09
N ILE A 133 2.61 -4.12 10.96
CA ILE A 133 3.11 -5.43 10.51
C ILE A 133 4.13 -5.98 11.52
N LYS A 134 5.05 -5.15 11.99
CA LYS A 134 6.03 -5.56 12.99
C LYS A 134 5.38 -5.96 14.31
N ALA A 135 4.32 -5.26 14.73
CA ALA A 135 3.56 -5.61 15.93
C ALA A 135 2.81 -6.94 15.75
N ALA A 136 2.25 -7.20 14.56
CA ALA A 136 1.55 -8.45 14.25
C ALA A 136 2.50 -9.65 14.15
N LEU A 137 3.71 -9.45 13.63
CA LEU A 137 4.72 -10.49 13.37
C LEU A 137 6.09 -10.08 13.94
N PRO A 138 6.25 -10.07 15.28
CA PRO A 138 7.43 -9.51 15.92
C PRO A 138 8.75 -10.24 15.58
N ASN A 139 8.68 -11.49 15.17
CA ASN A 139 9.86 -12.32 14.86
C ASN A 139 10.13 -12.44 13.35
N THR A 140 9.25 -11.90 12.50
CA THR A 140 9.46 -11.87 11.04
C THR A 140 10.43 -10.75 10.67
N LYS A 141 11.30 -11.02 9.70
CA LYS A 141 12.17 -9.99 9.12
C LYS A 141 11.32 -9.01 8.29
N ILE A 142 11.28 -7.75 8.71
CA ILE A 142 10.58 -6.68 8.01
C ILE A 142 11.58 -5.78 7.31
N ILE A 143 11.38 -5.57 6.01
CA ILE A 143 12.22 -4.71 5.18
C ILE A 143 11.34 -3.59 4.61
N VAL A 144 11.72 -2.35 4.79
CA VAL A 144 11.20 -1.22 4.03
C VAL A 144 12.22 -0.93 2.93
N ASP A 145 11.83 -1.18 1.68
CA ASP A 145 12.75 -1.03 0.56
C ASP A 145 12.79 0.42 0.09
N SER A 146 13.91 1.09 0.37
CA SER A 146 14.09 2.52 0.08
C SER A 146 13.98 2.87 -1.40
N LYS A 147 14.18 1.93 -2.32
CA LYS A 147 14.03 2.16 -3.75
C LYS A 147 12.56 2.12 -4.20
N GLY A 148 11.71 1.50 -3.43
CA GLY A 148 10.29 1.29 -3.74
C GLY A 148 9.34 2.17 -2.93
N ILE A 149 9.82 3.18 -2.24
CA ILE A 149 8.98 4.12 -1.48
C ILE A 149 9.22 5.56 -1.92
N ALA A 150 8.20 6.38 -1.69
CA ALA A 150 8.30 7.82 -1.89
C ALA A 150 7.46 8.59 -0.88
#